data_393e80ba49ae100218522d139bf35262
#
_entry.id   393e80ba49ae100218522d139bf35262
#
_cell.length_a   1.000
_cell.length_b   1.000
_cell.length_c   1.000
_cell.angle_alpha   90.00
_cell.angle_beta   90.00
_cell.angle_gamma   90.00
#
_symmetry.space_group_name_H-M   'P 1'
#
loop_
_entity.id
_entity.type
_entity.pdbx_description
1 polymer ?
#
loop_
_entity_poly.entity_id
_entity_poly.type
_entity_poly.pdbx_seq_one_letter_code
_entity_poly.pdbx_strand_id
1 'polypeptide(L)'
;MSHLPNLDSTLEHCTVCPHQCGANRHVGVGRCGVSAQPVVASVCLHRGEEPPISGAVGICNVFFAGCNLRCAFCQNHQISRCGTVQPHWLTTYSDIANSIETCLRQGATAVGFVSPSHQVAQMLRIVAELHRRGLHPRIVYNSNGFDSPQTLRLLEGVVDVYLPAFKYADNALAHACSGVEHYVETATAALAEMYRQKGASLVLNDNDEAEFGLIVRHLVLPGHIDNSIAALRLLAERISPRLHVSLMAQYYPPDGLSLGGDLARPLRENEYAAVLAEYNAMGLRGWAQELSSAQHYRPNFESESPFNT
;
A
#
# COMPACT_ATOMS: atom_id res chain seq x y z
N MET A 1 13.05 4.53 -24.97
CA MET A 1 12.08 3.70 -24.21
C MET A 1 12.88 2.87 -23.23
N SER A 2 12.84 3.19 -21.92
CA SER A 2 13.47 2.37 -20.90
C SER A 2 12.75 1.01 -20.88
N HIS A 3 13.50 -0.08 -21.04
CA HIS A 3 12.94 -1.43 -20.92
C HIS A 3 12.47 -1.63 -19.46
N LEU A 4 11.15 -1.83 -19.27
CA LEU A 4 10.62 -2.24 -17.97
C LEU A 4 11.20 -3.60 -17.59
N PRO A 5 11.56 -3.82 -16.33
CA PRO A 5 12.11 -5.10 -15.88
C PRO A 5 11.08 -6.23 -16.05
N ASN A 6 11.55 -7.40 -16.49
CA ASN A 6 10.72 -8.59 -16.58
C ASN A 6 11.01 -9.50 -15.37
N LEU A 7 9.97 -9.76 -14.57
CA LEU A 7 10.03 -10.60 -13.38
C LEU A 7 9.33 -11.97 -13.58
N ASP A 8 9.02 -12.37 -14.81
CA ASP A 8 8.26 -13.60 -15.06
C ASP A 8 8.98 -14.86 -14.59
N SER A 9 10.29 -14.92 -14.80
CA SER A 9 11.11 -16.05 -14.33
C SER A 9 11.13 -16.18 -12.80
N THR A 10 10.89 -15.10 -12.07
CA THR A 10 10.77 -15.15 -10.61
C THR A 10 9.48 -15.81 -10.13
N LEU A 11 8.51 -16.02 -11.02
CA LEU A 11 7.23 -16.67 -10.72
C LEU A 11 7.29 -18.20 -10.84
N GLU A 12 8.31 -18.76 -11.51
CA GLU A 12 8.56 -20.21 -11.56
C GLU A 12 9.04 -20.74 -10.21
N HIS A 13 9.80 -19.93 -9.49
CA HIS A 13 10.23 -20.16 -8.11
C HIS A 13 10.11 -18.85 -7.34
N CYS A 14 8.91 -18.58 -6.83
CA CYS A 14 8.49 -17.25 -6.39
C CYS A 14 9.37 -16.64 -5.29
N THR A 15 10.09 -15.58 -5.65
CA THR A 15 10.95 -14.78 -4.74
C THR A 15 10.58 -13.29 -4.73
N VAL A 16 9.42 -12.92 -5.29
CA VAL A 16 9.00 -11.52 -5.50
C VAL A 16 8.88 -10.73 -4.19
N CYS A 17 8.41 -11.35 -3.12
CA CYS A 17 8.22 -10.70 -1.81
C CYS A 17 9.09 -11.37 -0.73
N PRO A 18 9.21 -10.78 0.48
CA PRO A 18 10.08 -11.29 1.55
C PRO A 18 9.80 -12.72 1.99
N HIS A 19 8.61 -13.26 1.72
CA HIS A 19 8.33 -14.67 2.00
C HIS A 19 9.15 -15.65 1.19
N GLN A 20 9.60 -15.28 -0.02
CA GLN A 20 10.40 -16.15 -0.89
C GLN A 20 9.86 -17.59 -0.90
N CYS A 21 8.53 -17.74 -1.08
CA CYS A 21 7.82 -19.00 -0.82
C CYS A 21 8.18 -20.13 -1.82
N GLY A 22 8.94 -19.85 -2.87
CA GLY A 22 9.39 -20.84 -3.84
C GLY A 22 8.29 -21.45 -4.71
N ALA A 23 7.05 -21.01 -4.58
CA ALA A 23 5.94 -21.57 -5.36
C ALA A 23 6.12 -21.33 -6.86
N ASN A 24 5.82 -22.34 -7.68
CA ASN A 24 5.64 -22.14 -9.10
C ASN A 24 4.23 -21.60 -9.36
N ARG A 25 4.15 -20.27 -9.59
CA ARG A 25 2.89 -19.57 -9.75
C ARG A 25 2.23 -19.77 -11.13
N HIS A 26 2.92 -20.38 -12.08
CA HIS A 26 2.34 -20.74 -13.39
C HIS A 26 1.45 -21.97 -13.31
N VAL A 27 1.66 -22.85 -12.32
CA VAL A 27 0.88 -24.08 -12.14
C VAL A 27 0.09 -24.12 -10.84
N GLY A 28 0.29 -23.14 -9.95
CA GLY A 28 -0.38 -23.06 -8.66
C GLY A 28 -0.45 -21.63 -8.12
N VAL A 29 -0.63 -21.51 -6.82
CA VAL A 29 -0.68 -20.21 -6.11
C VAL A 29 0.46 -20.08 -5.11
N GLY A 30 0.93 -18.87 -4.88
CA GLY A 30 1.89 -18.56 -3.82
C GLY A 30 1.22 -18.50 -2.44
N ARG A 31 2.02 -18.24 -1.39
CA ARG A 31 1.53 -17.97 -0.02
C ARG A 31 0.48 -16.83 0.02
N CYS A 32 0.55 -15.90 -0.90
CA CYS A 32 -0.37 -14.79 -1.08
C CYS A 32 -1.74 -15.18 -1.64
N GLY A 33 -1.92 -16.43 -2.08
CA GLY A 33 -3.19 -16.95 -2.62
C GLY A 33 -3.42 -16.65 -4.10
N VAL A 34 -2.42 -16.12 -4.84
CA VAL A 34 -2.58 -15.78 -6.27
C VAL A 34 -1.56 -16.48 -7.16
N SER A 35 -1.97 -16.74 -8.40
CA SER A 35 -1.17 -17.37 -9.46
C SER A 35 -0.29 -16.36 -10.21
N ALA A 36 0.29 -16.74 -11.34
CA ALA A 36 1.03 -15.85 -12.24
C ALA A 36 0.14 -14.86 -12.99
N GLN A 37 -1.15 -15.12 -13.11
CA GLN A 37 -2.08 -14.17 -13.71
C GLN A 37 -2.36 -12.99 -12.77
N PRO A 38 -2.62 -11.78 -13.29
CA PRO A 38 -3.03 -10.66 -12.46
C PRO A 38 -4.40 -10.96 -11.84
N VAL A 39 -4.60 -10.58 -10.59
CA VAL A 39 -5.90 -10.65 -9.95
C VAL A 39 -6.17 -9.29 -9.31
N VAL A 40 -7.04 -8.50 -9.95
CA VAL A 40 -7.41 -7.15 -9.54
C VAL A 40 -8.87 -7.15 -9.13
N ALA A 41 -9.13 -6.85 -7.88
CA ALA A 41 -10.47 -6.85 -7.31
C ALA A 41 -11.27 -5.60 -7.72
N SER A 42 -10.61 -4.46 -7.89
CA SER A 42 -11.24 -3.21 -8.31
C SER A 42 -10.24 -2.26 -8.96
N VAL A 43 -10.71 -1.49 -9.93
CA VAL A 43 -10.04 -0.29 -10.46
C VAL A 43 -11.04 0.85 -10.35
N CYS A 44 -10.73 1.86 -9.55
CA CYS A 44 -11.66 2.95 -9.33
C CYS A 44 -10.95 4.28 -9.05
N LEU A 45 -11.64 5.37 -9.31
CA LEU A 45 -11.21 6.70 -8.89
C LEU A 45 -11.38 6.82 -7.37
N HIS A 46 -10.30 7.20 -6.66
CA HIS A 46 -10.28 7.31 -5.21
C HIS A 46 -9.78 8.70 -4.77
N ARG A 47 -10.52 9.32 -3.84
CA ARG A 47 -10.24 10.69 -3.35
C ARG A 47 -9.78 10.73 -1.90
N GLY A 48 -9.56 9.57 -1.30
CA GLY A 48 -9.24 9.43 0.13
C GLY A 48 -7.77 9.22 0.46
N GLU A 49 -6.86 9.38 -0.52
CA GLU A 49 -5.42 9.35 -0.26
C GLU A 49 -4.93 10.70 0.29
N GLU A 50 -3.66 10.81 0.63
CA GLU A 50 -3.06 12.10 1.05
C GLU A 50 -3.33 13.20 0.02
N PRO A 51 -3.48 14.47 0.44
CA PRO A 51 -3.82 15.56 -0.47
C PRO A 51 -2.98 15.61 -1.75
N PRO A 52 -1.62 15.49 -1.71
CA PRO A 52 -0.83 15.53 -2.93
C PRO A 52 -0.91 14.23 -3.77
N ILE A 53 -1.49 13.16 -3.25
CA ILE A 53 -1.73 11.92 -4.00
C ILE A 53 -3.09 11.94 -4.70
N SER A 54 -4.13 12.38 -3.99
CA SER A 54 -5.48 12.48 -4.53
C SER A 54 -5.64 13.64 -5.52
N GLY A 55 -4.95 14.75 -5.29
CA GLY A 55 -5.21 15.98 -6.04
C GLY A 55 -6.70 16.38 -5.99
N ALA A 56 -7.14 17.17 -6.95
CA ALA A 56 -8.52 17.66 -7.02
C ALA A 56 -9.52 16.61 -7.52
N VAL A 57 -9.09 15.69 -8.38
CA VAL A 57 -9.97 14.71 -9.05
C VAL A 57 -9.97 13.37 -8.34
N GLY A 58 -8.86 12.98 -7.77
CA GLY A 58 -8.59 11.65 -7.22
C GLY A 58 -7.55 10.89 -8.04
N ILE A 59 -7.05 9.79 -7.47
CA ILE A 59 -6.12 8.86 -8.09
C ILE A 59 -6.86 7.63 -8.63
N CYS A 60 -6.42 7.06 -9.75
CA CYS A 60 -6.89 5.76 -10.22
C CYS A 60 -6.24 4.66 -9.39
N ASN A 61 -6.94 4.11 -8.40
CA ASN A 61 -6.43 3.00 -7.60
C ASN A 61 -6.76 1.64 -8.21
N VAL A 62 -5.74 0.79 -8.30
CA VAL A 62 -5.80 -0.62 -8.72
C VAL A 62 -5.62 -1.48 -7.47
N PHE A 63 -6.70 -2.10 -7.00
CA PHE A 63 -6.70 -2.94 -5.81
C PHE A 63 -6.41 -4.39 -6.18
N PHE A 64 -5.20 -4.85 -5.87
CA PHE A 64 -4.84 -6.24 -6.05
C PHE A 64 -5.52 -7.14 -5.03
N ALA A 65 -6.01 -8.31 -5.48
CA ALA A 65 -6.51 -9.35 -4.61
C ALA A 65 -5.38 -10.21 -4.04
N GLY A 66 -5.62 -10.83 -2.89
CA GLY A 66 -4.58 -11.50 -2.11
C GLY A 66 -3.69 -10.50 -1.37
N CYS A 67 -2.79 -10.99 -0.55
CA CYS A 67 -1.80 -10.16 0.16
C CYS A 67 -0.65 -11.04 0.68
N ASN A 68 0.53 -10.45 0.79
CA ASN A 68 1.66 -11.11 1.47
C ASN A 68 1.61 -10.93 3.01
N LEU A 69 0.70 -10.10 3.54
CA LEU A 69 0.35 -10.02 4.96
C LEU A 69 -1.04 -10.61 5.21
N ARG A 70 -1.30 -10.99 6.47
CA ARG A 70 -2.62 -11.49 6.92
C ARG A 70 -3.12 -10.69 8.11
N CYS A 71 -3.14 -9.35 7.96
CA CYS A 71 -3.53 -8.44 9.05
C CYS A 71 -4.92 -8.78 9.57
N ALA A 72 -5.05 -9.00 10.89
CA ALA A 72 -6.32 -9.29 11.53
C ALA A 72 -7.32 -8.15 11.35
N PHE A 73 -6.83 -6.91 11.33
CA PHE A 73 -7.60 -5.66 11.19
C PHE A 73 -7.60 -5.10 9.76
N CYS A 74 -7.43 -5.94 8.74
CA CYS A 74 -7.32 -5.47 7.36
C CYS A 74 -8.63 -4.82 6.89
N GLN A 75 -8.61 -3.54 6.54
CA GLN A 75 -9.76 -2.83 5.99
C GLN A 75 -10.19 -3.42 4.63
N ASN A 76 -9.22 -3.94 3.86
CA ASN A 76 -9.44 -4.60 2.59
C ASN A 76 -9.59 -6.13 2.75
N HIS A 77 -10.12 -6.62 3.88
CA HIS A 77 -10.17 -8.05 4.20
C HIS A 77 -10.99 -8.87 3.18
N GLN A 78 -12.02 -8.27 2.58
CA GLN A 78 -12.86 -8.90 1.54
C GLN A 78 -12.04 -9.37 0.32
N ILE A 79 -10.95 -8.67 0.00
CA ILE A 79 -10.11 -8.96 -1.17
C ILE A 79 -8.71 -9.51 -0.79
N SER A 80 -8.18 -9.16 0.39
CA SER A 80 -6.83 -9.56 0.81
C SER A 80 -6.73 -11.02 1.26
N ARG A 81 -7.85 -11.63 1.65
CA ARG A 81 -7.95 -13.02 2.12
C ARG A 81 -8.55 -13.95 1.07
N CYS A 82 -8.39 -13.64 -0.21
CA CYS A 82 -9.06 -14.39 -1.24
C CYS A 82 -8.55 -15.84 -1.30
N GLY A 83 -9.49 -16.79 -1.24
CA GLY A 83 -9.25 -18.20 -1.59
C GLY A 83 -9.76 -18.52 -2.98
N THR A 84 -10.64 -17.68 -3.55
CA THR A 84 -11.27 -17.89 -4.87
C THR A 84 -11.40 -16.55 -5.58
N VAL A 85 -11.00 -16.51 -6.85
CA VAL A 85 -11.18 -15.34 -7.72
C VAL A 85 -12.67 -15.13 -7.96
N GLN A 86 -13.17 -13.95 -7.69
CA GLN A 86 -14.59 -13.62 -7.91
C GLN A 86 -14.85 -13.36 -9.41
N PRO A 87 -16.05 -13.67 -9.93
CA PRO A 87 -16.34 -13.53 -11.35
C PRO A 87 -16.20 -12.11 -11.91
N HIS A 88 -16.36 -11.09 -11.08
CA HIS A 88 -16.26 -9.68 -11.47
C HIS A 88 -14.84 -9.11 -11.36
N TRP A 89 -13.87 -9.90 -10.85
CA TRP A 89 -12.49 -9.44 -10.76
C TRP A 89 -11.79 -9.49 -12.10
N LEU A 90 -10.91 -8.51 -12.33
CA LEU A 90 -10.16 -8.41 -13.59
C LEU A 90 -8.93 -9.31 -13.54
N THR A 91 -8.79 -10.17 -14.54
CA THR A 91 -7.70 -11.16 -14.64
C THR A 91 -6.93 -11.05 -15.95
N THR A 92 -7.28 -10.11 -16.82
CA THR A 92 -6.53 -9.84 -18.06
C THR A 92 -5.90 -8.46 -18.03
N TYR A 93 -4.70 -8.33 -18.57
CA TYR A 93 -4.01 -7.04 -18.65
C TYR A 93 -4.77 -6.01 -19.47
N SER A 94 -5.48 -6.48 -20.52
CA SER A 94 -6.29 -5.61 -21.38
C SER A 94 -7.47 -4.99 -20.63
N ASP A 95 -8.22 -5.79 -19.86
CA ASP A 95 -9.39 -5.29 -19.12
C ASP A 95 -8.98 -4.36 -17.98
N ILE A 96 -7.88 -4.68 -17.29
CA ILE A 96 -7.30 -3.81 -16.26
C ILE A 96 -6.90 -2.47 -16.88
N ALA A 97 -6.21 -2.50 -18.02
CA ALA A 97 -5.80 -1.28 -18.71
C ALA A 97 -7.01 -0.46 -19.24
N ASN A 98 -8.09 -1.11 -19.71
CA ASN A 98 -9.34 -0.44 -20.11
C ASN A 98 -9.96 0.31 -18.92
N SER A 99 -10.00 -0.32 -17.75
CA SER A 99 -10.54 0.28 -16.53
C SER A 99 -9.67 1.47 -16.07
N ILE A 100 -8.35 1.33 -16.10
CA ILE A 100 -7.41 2.43 -15.79
C ILE A 100 -7.61 3.59 -16.77
N GLU A 101 -7.68 3.32 -18.07
CA GLU A 101 -7.90 4.33 -19.10
C GLU A 101 -9.20 5.10 -18.88
N THR A 102 -10.24 4.44 -18.37
CA THR A 102 -11.50 5.09 -18.00
C THR A 102 -11.30 6.10 -16.86
N CYS A 103 -10.56 5.75 -15.82
CA CYS A 103 -10.21 6.68 -14.72
C CYS A 103 -9.36 7.86 -15.22
N LEU A 104 -8.38 7.59 -16.11
CA LEU A 104 -7.54 8.65 -16.69
C LEU A 104 -8.37 9.64 -17.54
N ARG A 105 -9.35 9.14 -18.31
CA ARG A 105 -10.30 10.01 -19.05
C ARG A 105 -11.19 10.84 -18.14
N GLN A 106 -11.44 10.40 -16.90
CA GLN A 106 -12.16 11.16 -15.88
C GLN A 106 -11.29 12.24 -15.22
N GLY A 107 -10.00 12.33 -15.59
CA GLY A 107 -9.08 13.36 -15.15
C GLY A 107 -8.07 12.91 -14.11
N ALA A 108 -8.00 11.61 -13.73
CA ALA A 108 -6.92 11.11 -12.89
C ALA A 108 -5.58 11.28 -13.62
N THR A 109 -4.56 11.76 -12.90
CA THR A 109 -3.20 11.99 -13.43
C THR A 109 -2.21 10.93 -13.00
N ALA A 110 -2.61 10.09 -12.04
CA ALA A 110 -1.78 9.04 -11.46
C ALA A 110 -2.54 7.72 -11.34
N VAL A 111 -1.78 6.61 -11.33
CA VAL A 111 -2.26 5.26 -11.06
C VAL A 111 -1.61 4.75 -9.78
N GLY A 112 -2.42 4.45 -8.77
CA GLY A 112 -2.01 3.87 -7.49
C GLY A 112 -2.20 2.36 -7.50
N PHE A 113 -1.12 1.60 -7.34
CA PHE A 113 -1.19 0.17 -7.15
C PHE A 113 -1.25 -0.15 -5.65
N VAL A 114 -2.39 -0.67 -5.18
CA VAL A 114 -2.65 -0.94 -3.76
C VAL A 114 -2.28 -2.36 -3.40
N SER A 115 -1.41 -2.52 -2.42
CA SER A 115 -0.81 -3.79 -1.99
C SER A 115 -0.13 -4.58 -3.12
N PRO A 116 0.76 -3.96 -3.92
CA PRO A 116 1.35 -4.59 -5.09
C PRO A 116 2.47 -5.59 -4.76
N SER A 117 2.99 -5.62 -3.53
CA SER A 117 4.20 -6.35 -3.10
C SER A 117 4.28 -7.81 -3.56
N HIS A 118 3.14 -8.48 -3.70
CA HIS A 118 3.05 -9.88 -4.13
C HIS A 118 2.68 -10.06 -5.61
N GLN A 119 2.34 -8.97 -6.30
CA GLN A 119 1.98 -8.92 -7.71
C GLN A 119 2.83 -7.88 -8.50
N VAL A 120 4.07 -7.66 -8.09
CA VAL A 120 4.96 -6.69 -8.77
C VAL A 120 5.20 -7.07 -10.23
N ALA A 121 5.36 -8.34 -10.55
CA ALA A 121 5.53 -8.80 -11.94
C ALA A 121 4.29 -8.45 -12.79
N GLN A 122 3.09 -8.64 -12.23
CA GLN A 122 1.83 -8.29 -12.87
C GLN A 122 1.66 -6.77 -12.99
N MET A 123 2.02 -6.02 -11.95
CA MET A 123 2.02 -4.55 -11.98
C MET A 123 2.88 -4.02 -13.13
N LEU A 124 4.10 -4.53 -13.29
CA LEU A 124 4.99 -4.12 -14.37
C LEU A 124 4.41 -4.41 -15.76
N ARG A 125 3.71 -5.54 -15.93
CA ARG A 125 3.01 -5.86 -17.18
C ARG A 125 1.81 -4.93 -17.43
N ILE A 126 1.08 -4.52 -16.37
CA ILE A 126 0.02 -3.50 -16.50
C ILE A 126 0.62 -2.18 -16.97
N VAL A 127 1.72 -1.73 -16.36
CA VAL A 127 2.42 -0.51 -16.77
C VAL A 127 2.92 -0.62 -18.23
N ALA A 128 3.46 -1.77 -18.63
CA ALA A 128 3.87 -2.02 -20.01
C ALA A 128 2.70 -1.92 -21.00
N GLU A 129 1.53 -2.46 -20.62
CA GLU A 129 0.33 -2.37 -21.45
C GLU A 129 -0.18 -0.93 -21.58
N LEU A 130 -0.13 -0.13 -20.51
CA LEU A 130 -0.45 1.30 -20.55
C LEU A 130 0.50 2.05 -21.50
N HIS A 131 1.81 1.82 -21.36
CA HIS A 131 2.81 2.44 -22.25
C HIS A 131 2.61 2.05 -23.72
N ARG A 132 2.26 0.79 -24.00
CA ARG A 132 1.93 0.32 -25.36
C ARG A 132 0.74 1.06 -25.96
N ARG A 133 -0.18 1.54 -25.13
CA ARG A 133 -1.34 2.38 -25.51
C ARG A 133 -1.01 3.87 -25.59
N GLY A 134 0.24 4.27 -25.32
CA GLY A 134 0.66 5.66 -25.27
C GLY A 134 0.24 6.39 -24.00
N LEU A 135 -0.15 5.66 -22.95
CA LEU A 135 -0.55 6.21 -21.65
C LEU A 135 0.64 6.15 -20.70
N HIS A 136 1.01 7.30 -20.13
CA HIS A 136 2.14 7.42 -19.21
C HIS A 136 1.74 8.16 -17.92
N PRO A 137 0.80 7.60 -17.12
CA PRO A 137 0.42 8.19 -15.85
C PRO A 137 1.55 8.10 -14.84
N ARG A 138 1.55 8.95 -13.83
CA ARG A 138 2.43 8.80 -12.67
C ARG A 138 2.09 7.51 -11.93
N ILE A 139 3.10 6.77 -11.49
CA ILE A 139 2.94 5.48 -10.82
C ILE A 139 3.17 5.63 -9.32
N VAL A 140 2.14 5.35 -8.54
CA VAL A 140 2.17 5.34 -7.08
C VAL A 140 2.16 3.89 -6.57
N TYR A 141 3.17 3.54 -5.79
CA TYR A 141 3.34 2.21 -5.19
C TYR A 141 2.87 2.24 -3.73
N ASN A 142 1.60 1.91 -3.49
CA ASN A 142 0.96 1.92 -2.16
C ASN A 142 1.06 0.52 -1.53
N SER A 143 2.11 0.29 -0.73
CA SER A 143 2.42 -1.01 -0.16
C SER A 143 2.14 -1.11 1.34
N ASN A 144 2.14 -2.34 1.85
CA ASN A 144 2.04 -2.62 3.28
C ASN A 144 3.40 -2.54 4.03
N GLY A 145 4.47 -2.18 3.32
CA GLY A 145 5.83 -2.05 3.84
C GLY A 145 6.61 -3.36 3.95
N PHE A 146 5.97 -4.52 3.80
CA PHE A 146 6.64 -5.82 3.81
C PHE A 146 7.08 -6.19 2.38
N ASP A 147 8.07 -5.45 1.88
CA ASP A 147 8.60 -5.53 0.52
C ASP A 147 10.02 -6.09 0.48
N SER A 148 10.37 -6.72 -0.65
CA SER A 148 11.75 -7.18 -0.91
C SER A 148 12.59 -6.02 -1.44
N PRO A 149 13.71 -5.63 -0.77
CA PRO A 149 14.60 -4.61 -1.30
C PRO A 149 15.16 -4.94 -2.68
N GLN A 150 15.36 -6.23 -2.98
CA GLN A 150 15.82 -6.69 -4.30
C GLN A 150 14.78 -6.38 -5.37
N THR A 151 13.50 -6.65 -5.08
CA THR A 151 12.39 -6.34 -5.99
C THR A 151 12.21 -4.83 -6.15
N LEU A 152 12.33 -4.06 -5.06
CA LEU A 152 12.23 -2.60 -5.09
C LEU A 152 13.31 -1.95 -5.96
N ARG A 153 14.54 -2.48 -5.97
CA ARG A 153 15.61 -1.97 -6.87
C ARG A 153 15.22 -2.05 -8.34
N LEU A 154 14.45 -3.08 -8.72
CA LEU A 154 13.98 -3.22 -10.09
C LEU A 154 12.86 -2.22 -10.46
N LEU A 155 12.28 -1.56 -9.46
CA LEU A 155 11.25 -0.53 -9.65
C LEU A 155 11.83 0.89 -9.76
N GLU A 156 13.15 1.06 -9.62
CA GLU A 156 13.82 2.34 -9.80
C GLU A 156 13.59 2.88 -11.20
N GLY A 157 13.08 4.11 -11.31
CA GLY A 157 12.70 4.72 -12.59
C GLY A 157 11.35 4.28 -13.16
N VAL A 158 10.64 3.34 -12.47
CA VAL A 158 9.27 2.93 -12.84
C VAL A 158 8.24 3.54 -11.90
N VAL A 159 8.51 3.50 -10.60
CA VAL A 159 7.64 4.09 -9.58
C VAL A 159 8.03 5.56 -9.37
N ASP A 160 7.06 6.46 -9.44
CA ASP A 160 7.25 7.89 -9.20
C ASP A 160 7.15 8.22 -7.71
N VAL A 161 6.12 7.72 -7.04
CA VAL A 161 5.88 7.94 -5.60
C VAL A 161 5.73 6.62 -4.87
N TYR A 162 6.53 6.41 -3.83
CA TYR A 162 6.33 5.34 -2.87
C TYR A 162 5.42 5.79 -1.73
N LEU A 163 4.44 4.96 -1.39
CA LEU A 163 3.45 5.19 -0.34
C LEU A 163 3.34 3.96 0.60
N PRO A 164 4.44 3.53 1.23
CA PRO A 164 4.46 2.35 2.08
C PRO A 164 3.87 2.61 3.45
N ALA A 165 3.21 1.58 4.02
CA ALA A 165 2.87 1.57 5.44
C ALA A 165 4.04 1.05 6.28
N PHE A 166 4.37 1.74 7.39
CA PHE A 166 5.22 1.20 8.45
C PHE A 166 4.35 0.91 9.67
N LYS A 167 3.98 -0.36 9.87
CA LYS A 167 2.90 -0.74 10.79
C LYS A 167 3.37 -1.01 12.21
N TYR A 168 4.55 -1.62 12.37
CA TYR A 168 5.01 -2.14 13.65
C TYR A 168 6.47 -1.78 13.91
N ALA A 169 6.77 -1.48 15.17
CA ALA A 169 8.12 -1.38 15.73
C ALA A 169 8.46 -2.60 16.60
N ASP A 170 7.52 -3.55 16.71
CA ASP A 170 7.64 -4.77 17.49
C ASP A 170 7.26 -5.99 16.65
N ASN A 171 8.19 -6.94 16.54
CA ASN A 171 7.98 -8.18 15.79
C ASN A 171 6.96 -9.12 16.43
N ALA A 172 6.81 -9.10 17.75
CA ALA A 172 5.80 -9.90 18.43
C ALA A 172 4.38 -9.40 18.08
N LEU A 173 4.19 -8.07 18.07
CA LEU A 173 2.95 -7.46 17.63
C LEU A 173 2.69 -7.73 16.14
N ALA A 174 3.72 -7.63 15.29
CA ALA A 174 3.61 -7.93 13.87
C ALA A 174 3.18 -9.37 13.61
N HIS A 175 3.74 -10.33 14.36
CA HIS A 175 3.35 -11.73 14.30
C HIS A 175 1.89 -11.91 14.74
N ALA A 176 1.51 -11.36 15.90
CA ALA A 176 0.15 -11.47 16.43
C ALA A 176 -0.90 -10.85 15.50
N CYS A 177 -0.61 -9.69 14.92
CA CYS A 177 -1.56 -8.93 14.10
C CYS A 177 -1.54 -9.26 12.62
N SER A 178 -0.40 -9.67 12.04
CA SER A 178 -0.23 -9.84 10.59
C SER A 178 0.35 -11.19 10.16
N GLY A 179 0.69 -12.08 11.11
CA GLY A 179 1.17 -13.44 10.85
C GLY A 179 2.54 -13.48 10.18
N VAL A 180 3.40 -12.50 10.45
CA VAL A 180 4.76 -12.43 9.90
C VAL A 180 5.80 -12.22 10.98
N GLU A 181 6.93 -12.88 10.81
CA GLU A 181 8.15 -12.67 11.60
C GLU A 181 9.04 -11.63 10.91
N HIS A 182 9.94 -11.00 11.69
CA HIS A 182 10.95 -10.06 11.17
C HIS A 182 10.37 -8.89 10.35
N TYR A 183 9.15 -8.42 10.70
CA TYR A 183 8.53 -7.29 10.01
C TYR A 183 9.38 -6.04 10.12
N VAL A 184 9.88 -5.73 11.31
CA VAL A 184 10.60 -4.47 11.60
C VAL A 184 11.85 -4.36 10.73
N GLU A 185 12.66 -5.40 10.70
CA GLU A 185 13.91 -5.44 9.91
C GLU A 185 13.60 -5.37 8.40
N THR A 186 12.61 -6.16 7.97
CA THR A 186 12.19 -6.22 6.56
C THR A 186 11.63 -4.88 6.08
N ALA A 187 10.72 -4.28 6.83
CA ALA A 187 10.10 -3.02 6.48
C ALA A 187 11.11 -1.86 6.54
N THR A 188 12.02 -1.87 7.52
CA THR A 188 13.11 -0.89 7.59
C THR A 188 14.04 -0.99 6.39
N ALA A 189 14.42 -2.20 5.97
CA ALA A 189 15.25 -2.41 4.79
C ALA A 189 14.53 -1.99 3.49
N ALA A 190 13.25 -2.28 3.38
CA ALA A 190 12.43 -1.83 2.25
C ALA A 190 12.33 -0.30 2.18
N LEU A 191 12.05 0.35 3.31
CA LEU A 191 12.01 1.82 3.41
C LEU A 191 13.37 2.46 3.12
N ALA A 192 14.47 1.88 3.58
CA ALA A 192 15.82 2.36 3.27
C ALA A 192 16.08 2.34 1.76
N GLU A 193 15.63 1.30 1.05
CA GLU A 193 15.73 1.23 -0.40
C GLU A 193 14.82 2.26 -1.10
N MET A 194 13.57 2.41 -0.66
CA MET A 194 12.67 3.44 -1.20
C MET A 194 13.24 4.86 -0.95
N TYR A 195 13.81 5.10 0.23
CA TYR A 195 14.49 6.35 0.57
C TYR A 195 15.75 6.58 -0.27
N ARG A 196 16.54 5.54 -0.54
CA ARG A 196 17.69 5.62 -1.44
C ARG A 196 17.27 6.13 -2.83
N GLN A 197 16.13 5.65 -3.35
CA GLN A 197 15.62 6.03 -4.66
C GLN A 197 14.99 7.43 -4.68
N LYS A 198 14.30 7.83 -3.61
CA LYS A 198 13.47 9.05 -3.59
C LYS A 198 14.00 10.17 -2.70
N GLY A 199 14.84 9.88 -1.73
CA GLY A 199 15.27 10.86 -0.72
C GLY A 199 14.12 11.28 0.20
N ALA A 200 14.31 12.41 0.90
CA ALA A 200 13.34 13.00 1.81
C ALA A 200 12.44 14.06 1.16
N SER A 201 12.72 14.46 -0.06
CA SER A 201 11.97 15.53 -0.74
C SER A 201 10.75 14.97 -1.43
N LEU A 202 9.61 15.61 -1.21
CA LEU A 202 8.42 15.42 -2.01
C LEU A 202 8.36 16.52 -3.06
N VAL A 203 8.42 16.14 -4.33
CA VAL A 203 8.33 17.09 -5.45
C VAL A 203 6.87 17.18 -5.87
N LEU A 204 6.34 18.39 -5.87
CA LEU A 204 4.97 18.68 -6.28
C LEU A 204 4.97 19.42 -7.63
N ASN A 205 3.92 19.22 -8.41
CA ASN A 205 3.65 20.03 -9.60
C ASN A 205 2.90 21.32 -9.24
N ASP A 206 2.56 22.12 -10.25
CA ASP A 206 1.85 23.40 -10.09
C ASP A 206 0.41 23.24 -9.51
N ASN A 207 -0.12 22.03 -9.45
CA ASN A 207 -1.42 21.70 -8.87
C ASN A 207 -1.30 21.09 -7.46
N ASP A 208 -0.13 21.19 -6.82
CA ASP A 208 0.19 20.57 -5.53
C ASP A 208 0.07 19.04 -5.52
N GLU A 209 0.15 18.37 -6.66
CA GLU A 209 0.16 16.92 -6.77
C GLU A 209 1.58 16.37 -6.75
N ALA A 210 1.79 15.27 -6.05
CA ALA A 210 3.10 14.62 -5.94
C ALA A 210 3.55 14.01 -7.27
N GLU A 211 4.65 14.51 -7.81
CA GLU A 211 5.31 13.96 -8.99
C GLU A 211 6.38 12.94 -8.65
N PHE A 212 7.05 13.11 -7.50
CA PHE A 212 8.15 12.25 -7.10
C PHE A 212 8.35 12.30 -5.60
N GLY A 213 8.60 11.15 -4.95
CA GLY A 213 8.93 11.14 -3.54
C GLY A 213 8.55 9.88 -2.77
N LEU A 214 8.58 10.02 -1.45
CA LEU A 214 8.26 8.98 -0.47
C LEU A 214 7.40 9.58 0.64
N ILE A 215 6.22 8.99 0.86
CA ILE A 215 5.34 9.28 1.99
C ILE A 215 5.13 7.98 2.75
N VAL A 216 5.52 7.94 4.03
CA VAL A 216 5.35 6.75 4.87
C VAL A 216 4.05 6.86 5.64
N ARG A 217 3.20 5.85 5.59
CA ARG A 217 1.95 5.77 6.34
C ARG A 217 2.12 5.03 7.65
N HIS A 218 1.55 5.56 8.71
CA HIS A 218 1.45 4.86 9.99
C HIS A 218 0.04 4.92 10.54
N LEU A 219 -0.63 3.75 10.64
CA LEU A 219 -1.95 3.62 11.24
C LEU A 219 -1.81 3.39 12.75
N VAL A 220 -2.37 4.30 13.55
CA VAL A 220 -2.42 4.13 15.01
C VAL A 220 -3.42 3.04 15.37
N LEU A 221 -2.97 2.03 16.11
CA LEU A 221 -3.80 0.91 16.56
C LEU A 221 -4.27 1.14 17.99
N PRO A 222 -5.55 0.89 18.33
CA PRO A 222 -6.07 1.00 19.67
C PRO A 222 -5.31 0.08 20.64
N GLY A 223 -4.96 0.59 21.82
CA GLY A 223 -4.21 -0.14 22.85
C GLY A 223 -2.73 -0.37 22.56
N HIS A 224 -2.21 0.09 21.39
CA HIS A 224 -0.82 -0.13 20.96
C HIS A 224 -0.08 1.19 20.71
N ILE A 225 -0.26 2.16 21.60
CA ILE A 225 0.29 3.53 21.48
C ILE A 225 1.81 3.52 21.51
N ASP A 226 2.41 2.69 22.38
CA ASP A 226 3.86 2.54 22.48
C ASP A 226 4.47 2.03 21.19
N ASN A 227 3.77 1.13 20.47
CA ASN A 227 4.18 0.69 19.14
C ASN A 227 4.22 1.86 18.15
N SER A 228 3.20 2.71 18.16
CA SER A 228 3.13 3.87 17.25
C SER A 228 4.25 4.87 17.53
N ILE A 229 4.50 5.19 18.81
CA ILE A 229 5.59 6.07 19.22
C ILE A 229 6.94 5.48 18.82
N ALA A 230 7.16 4.20 19.08
CA ALA A 230 8.40 3.51 18.71
C ALA A 230 8.57 3.44 17.18
N ALA A 231 7.49 3.25 16.41
CA ALA A 231 7.53 3.27 14.96
C ALA A 231 7.94 4.63 14.40
N LEU A 232 7.39 5.72 14.92
CA LEU A 232 7.78 7.07 14.52
C LEU A 232 9.25 7.37 14.84
N ARG A 233 9.74 6.96 16.03
CA ARG A 233 11.15 7.08 16.41
C ARG A 233 12.06 6.29 15.48
N LEU A 234 11.73 5.03 15.19
CA LEU A 234 12.47 4.20 14.24
C LEU A 234 12.57 4.86 12.86
N LEU A 235 11.48 5.41 12.34
CA LEU A 235 11.47 6.11 11.06
C LEU A 235 12.42 7.32 11.08
N ALA A 236 12.36 8.14 12.12
CA ALA A 236 13.21 9.32 12.25
C ALA A 236 14.70 8.96 12.39
N GLU A 237 15.03 7.95 13.21
CA GLU A 237 16.40 7.57 13.55
C GLU A 237 17.06 6.71 12.48
N ARG A 238 16.32 5.76 11.89
CA ARG A 238 16.89 4.75 10.98
C ARG A 238 16.79 5.12 9.51
N ILE A 239 15.81 5.96 9.14
CA ILE A 239 15.62 6.38 7.75
C ILE A 239 15.96 7.85 7.61
N SER A 240 15.12 8.75 8.15
CA SER A 240 15.41 10.19 8.14
C SER A 240 14.42 10.96 8.99
N PRO A 241 14.87 11.95 9.78
CA PRO A 241 13.97 12.86 10.49
C PRO A 241 13.21 13.83 9.58
N ARG A 242 13.53 13.85 8.28
CA ARG A 242 12.89 14.71 7.27
C ARG A 242 11.88 13.96 6.41
N LEU A 243 11.54 12.70 6.75
CA LEU A 243 10.51 11.96 6.04
C LEU A 243 9.15 12.65 6.12
N HIS A 244 8.37 12.50 5.03
CA HIS A 244 6.95 12.79 5.09
C HIS A 244 6.23 11.58 5.64
N VAL A 245 5.53 11.77 6.75
CA VAL A 245 4.76 10.71 7.42
C VAL A 245 3.29 11.10 7.44
N SER A 246 2.45 10.20 6.99
CA SER A 246 0.99 10.29 7.11
C SER A 246 0.56 9.50 8.35
N LEU A 247 0.24 10.23 9.44
CA LEU A 247 -0.26 9.64 10.67
C LEU A 247 -1.77 9.41 10.54
N MET A 248 -2.18 8.14 10.53
CA MET A 248 -3.53 7.74 10.21
C MET A 248 -4.33 7.40 11.47
N ALA A 249 -5.54 8.00 11.60
CA ALA A 249 -6.49 7.76 12.68
C ALA A 249 -7.71 6.92 12.25
N GLN A 250 -7.74 6.46 10.99
CA GLN A 250 -8.90 5.80 10.38
C GLN A 250 -9.14 4.35 10.81
N TYR A 251 -8.56 3.91 11.95
CA TYR A 251 -8.77 2.57 12.45
C TYR A 251 -10.24 2.34 12.85
N TYR A 252 -10.80 1.26 12.35
CA TYR A 252 -12.05 0.66 12.84
C TYR A 252 -11.94 -0.86 12.83
N PRO A 253 -12.64 -1.59 13.74
CA PRO A 253 -12.75 -3.04 13.66
C PRO A 253 -13.50 -3.43 12.39
N PRO A 254 -12.90 -4.20 11.45
CA PRO A 254 -13.61 -4.57 10.23
C PRO A 254 -14.83 -5.45 10.53
N ASP A 255 -15.94 -5.18 9.85
CA ASP A 255 -17.17 -5.95 9.98
C ASP A 255 -16.94 -7.42 9.60
N GLY A 256 -17.59 -8.33 10.31
CA GLY A 256 -17.47 -9.77 10.06
C GLY A 256 -16.17 -10.42 10.53
N LEU A 257 -15.22 -9.66 11.11
CA LEU A 257 -14.01 -10.19 11.72
C LEU A 257 -14.13 -10.15 13.24
N SER A 258 -13.89 -11.29 13.88
CA SER A 258 -13.83 -11.37 15.34
C SER A 258 -12.42 -10.99 15.82
N LEU A 259 -12.27 -9.75 16.29
CA LEU A 259 -11.04 -9.24 16.89
C LEU A 259 -11.13 -9.32 18.41
N GLY A 260 -10.00 -9.64 19.06
CA GLY A 260 -9.88 -9.66 20.51
C GLY A 260 -9.24 -8.38 21.06
N GLY A 261 -9.44 -8.15 22.37
CA GLY A 261 -8.78 -7.07 23.10
C GLY A 261 -9.10 -5.68 22.55
N ASP A 262 -8.10 -4.81 22.57
CA ASP A 262 -8.24 -3.43 22.13
C ASP A 262 -8.54 -3.27 20.63
N LEU A 263 -8.16 -4.23 19.81
CA LEU A 263 -8.47 -4.20 18.36
C LEU A 263 -9.97 -4.39 18.07
N ALA A 264 -10.79 -4.79 19.05
CA ALA A 264 -12.24 -4.90 18.89
C ALA A 264 -12.99 -3.57 19.03
N ARG A 265 -12.30 -2.47 19.26
CA ARG A 265 -12.88 -1.14 19.46
C ARG A 265 -12.23 -0.09 18.57
N PRO A 266 -12.88 1.06 18.31
CA PRO A 266 -12.26 2.21 17.67
C PRO A 266 -11.10 2.78 18.51
N LEU A 267 -10.25 3.57 17.84
CA LEU A 267 -9.21 4.38 18.46
C LEU A 267 -9.85 5.44 19.39
N ARG A 268 -9.31 5.63 20.58
CA ARG A 268 -9.77 6.66 21.52
C ARG A 268 -9.02 7.98 21.27
N GLU A 269 -9.67 9.09 21.58
CA GLU A 269 -9.10 10.43 21.41
C GLU A 269 -7.78 10.61 22.16
N ASN A 270 -7.72 10.19 23.43
CA ASN A 270 -6.51 10.29 24.25
C ASN A 270 -5.36 9.40 23.73
N GLU A 271 -5.65 8.26 23.11
CA GLU A 271 -4.64 7.41 22.47
C GLU A 271 -4.04 8.09 21.26
N TYR A 272 -4.89 8.63 20.38
CA TYR A 272 -4.41 9.35 19.21
C TYR A 272 -3.67 10.63 19.57
N ALA A 273 -4.19 11.42 20.52
CA ALA A 273 -3.58 12.64 20.99
C ALA A 273 -2.15 12.40 21.54
N ALA A 274 -1.91 11.29 22.24
CA ALA A 274 -0.59 10.95 22.73
C ALA A 274 0.41 10.69 21.58
N VAL A 275 0.01 9.95 20.55
CA VAL A 275 0.85 9.70 19.38
C VAL A 275 1.08 11.00 18.58
N LEU A 276 0.05 11.81 18.40
CA LEU A 276 0.14 13.09 17.70
C LEU A 276 1.07 14.07 18.41
N ALA A 277 1.06 14.11 19.73
CA ALA A 277 1.99 14.92 20.52
C ALA A 277 3.45 14.52 20.27
N GLU A 278 3.76 13.23 20.25
CA GLU A 278 5.11 12.73 19.93
C GLU A 278 5.49 13.00 18.48
N TYR A 279 4.56 12.79 17.54
CA TYR A 279 4.76 13.12 16.11
C TYR A 279 5.18 14.60 15.94
N ASN A 280 4.47 15.53 16.60
CA ASN A 280 4.76 16.95 16.57
C ASN A 280 6.09 17.28 17.27
N ALA A 281 6.38 16.66 18.43
CA ALA A 281 7.61 16.87 19.18
C ALA A 281 8.86 16.42 18.40
N MET A 282 8.74 15.39 17.56
CA MET A 282 9.81 14.93 16.66
C MET A 282 10.02 15.88 15.47
N GLY A 283 9.11 16.81 15.19
CA GLY A 283 9.16 17.69 14.02
C GLY A 283 9.04 16.97 12.70
N LEU A 284 8.37 15.80 12.67
CA LEU A 284 8.12 15.05 11.44
C LEU A 284 7.22 15.87 10.50
N ARG A 285 7.49 15.74 9.21
CA ARG A 285 6.71 16.40 8.15
C ARG A 285 5.57 15.50 7.71
N GLY A 286 4.54 16.08 7.10
CA GLY A 286 3.45 15.34 6.47
C GLY A 286 2.08 15.69 7.02
N TRP A 287 1.24 14.70 7.23
CA TRP A 287 -0.19 14.88 7.53
C TRP A 287 -0.59 14.03 8.72
N ALA A 288 -1.54 14.54 9.50
CA ALA A 288 -2.21 13.82 10.57
C ALA A 288 -3.72 13.83 10.27
N GLN A 289 -4.34 12.64 10.22
CA GLN A 289 -5.77 12.52 10.02
C GLN A 289 -6.54 12.94 11.28
N GLU A 290 -7.78 13.39 11.09
CA GLU A 290 -8.74 13.54 12.17
C GLU A 290 -9.35 12.18 12.55
N LEU A 291 -9.80 12.01 13.79
CA LEU A 291 -10.46 10.79 14.28
C LEU A 291 -11.75 10.45 13.52
N SER A 292 -12.44 11.46 13.00
CA SER A 292 -13.61 11.31 12.13
C SER A 292 -13.33 10.52 10.85
N SER A 293 -12.08 10.45 10.41
CA SER A 293 -11.63 9.68 9.24
C SER A 293 -12.04 8.19 9.29
N ALA A 294 -12.15 7.61 10.50
CA ALA A 294 -12.60 6.24 10.71
C ALA A 294 -14.04 5.97 10.22
N GLN A 295 -14.84 7.01 10.01
CA GLN A 295 -16.22 6.90 9.55
C GLN A 295 -16.35 6.95 8.01
N HIS A 296 -15.37 7.52 7.31
CA HIS A 296 -15.45 7.82 5.88
C HIS A 296 -14.70 6.83 4.99
N TYR A 297 -13.61 6.23 5.49
CA TYR A 297 -12.74 5.37 4.67
C TYR A 297 -12.99 3.88 4.92
N ARG A 298 -14.24 3.43 4.63
CA ARG A 298 -14.67 2.03 4.80
C ARG A 298 -15.01 1.43 3.43
N PRO A 299 -14.08 0.74 2.78
CA PRO A 299 -14.35 0.14 1.48
C PRO A 299 -15.32 -1.05 1.60
N ASN A 300 -16.21 -1.17 0.62
CA ASN A 300 -17.02 -2.37 0.41
C ASN A 300 -16.74 -2.93 -0.99
N PHE A 301 -15.88 -3.94 -1.08
CA PHE A 301 -15.49 -4.57 -2.35
C PHE A 301 -16.52 -5.57 -2.89
N GLU A 302 -17.67 -5.75 -2.25
CA GLU A 302 -18.83 -6.44 -2.80
C GLU A 302 -19.67 -5.51 -3.68
N SER A 303 -19.44 -4.19 -3.61
CA SER A 303 -20.06 -3.16 -4.42
C SER A 303 -19.23 -2.88 -5.69
N GLU A 304 -19.90 -2.50 -6.78
CA GLU A 304 -19.22 -2.03 -8.01
C GLU A 304 -18.35 -0.76 -7.75
N SER A 305 -18.76 0.07 -6.81
CA SER A 305 -17.99 1.22 -6.30
C SER A 305 -17.61 0.97 -4.85
N PRO A 306 -16.40 0.48 -4.56
CA PRO A 306 -15.99 0.15 -3.19
C PRO A 306 -16.00 1.34 -2.23
N PHE A 307 -15.82 2.53 -2.74
CA PHE A 307 -15.84 3.78 -1.99
C PHE A 307 -17.03 4.61 -2.46
N ASN A 308 -18.15 4.49 -1.76
CA ASN A 308 -19.30 5.38 -1.96
C ASN A 308 -18.89 6.77 -1.48
N THR A 309 -18.57 7.65 -2.41
CA THR A 309 -18.35 9.10 -2.19
C THR A 309 -19.48 9.88 -2.83
#